data_a8abcfe77cd73be64806dad05e580fb3
#
_entry.id   a8abcfe77cd73be64806dad05e580fb3
#
_cell.length_a   1.000
_cell.length_b   1.000
_cell.length_c   1.000
_cell.angle_alpha   90.00
_cell.angle_beta   90.00
_cell.angle_gamma   90.00
#
_symmetry.space_group_name_H-M   'P 1'
#
loop_
_entity.id
_entity.type
_entity.pdbx_description
1 polymer ?
#
loop_
_entity_poly.entity_id
_entity_poly.type
_entity_poly.pdbx_seq_one_letter_code
_entity_poly.pdbx_strand_id
1 'polypeptide(L)'
;GYSINSRTAFQYLSDHQGIDQDFSPRSIYFARQDMKQKMFSEELNIKSTTPGRYKWLFGAFGFWQGIDNTVTLDYFTKDYATRKLYDTPAYGVAFYHQSTIDDLLTRGLSLTFGIRYDYEHTSNDFLFYKETDGGSEQMDAFDSRLKFSQVTPKIALQYMFPSTGMLYATVTKGYKTGGFNTSFDREEDRTFRPETSWNYEFGAKHPFLDNRLNAEFC
;
A
#
# COMPACT_ATOMS: atom_id res chain seq x y z
N GLY A 1 2.68 23.05 24.11
CA GLY A 1 1.91 23.36 22.93
C GLY A 1 1.75 22.16 22.01
N TYR A 2 1.00 22.32 20.95
CA TYR A 2 0.79 21.32 19.90
C TYR A 2 0.73 21.98 18.52
N SER A 3 0.94 21.22 17.47
CA SER A 3 0.71 21.63 16.09
C SER A 3 -0.30 20.70 15.42
N ILE A 4 -1.08 21.26 14.52
CA ILE A 4 -2.04 20.53 13.69
C ILE A 4 -1.57 20.67 12.24
N ASN A 5 -1.52 19.55 11.52
CA ASN A 5 -1.21 19.50 10.11
C ASN A 5 -2.28 18.70 9.39
N SER A 6 -2.79 19.26 8.30
CA SER A 6 -3.71 18.61 7.39
C SER A 6 -3.02 18.47 6.03
N ARG A 7 -3.21 17.34 5.36
CA ARG A 7 -2.71 17.05 4.03
C ARG A 7 -3.79 16.45 3.18
N THR A 8 -4.23 17.19 2.19
CA THR A 8 -5.16 16.72 1.18
C THR A 8 -4.39 16.35 -0.07
N ALA A 9 -4.65 15.20 -0.65
CA ALA A 9 -4.06 14.79 -1.90
C ALA A 9 -5.12 14.25 -2.87
N PHE A 10 -4.93 14.56 -4.15
CA PHE A 10 -5.68 14.00 -5.26
C PHE A 10 -4.70 13.42 -6.28
N GLN A 11 -4.97 12.21 -6.75
CA GLN A 11 -4.21 11.54 -7.79
C GLN A 11 -5.14 11.11 -8.93
N TYR A 12 -4.69 11.32 -10.14
CA TYR A 12 -5.28 10.75 -11.36
C TYR A 12 -4.18 10.04 -12.15
N LEU A 13 -4.43 8.80 -12.52
CA LEU A 13 -3.58 8.00 -13.39
C LEU A 13 -4.40 7.50 -14.56
N SER A 14 -3.85 7.57 -15.77
CA SER A 14 -4.37 6.89 -16.95
C SER A 14 -3.20 6.16 -17.58
N ASP A 15 -3.33 4.85 -17.69
CA ASP A 15 -2.29 3.96 -18.21
C ASP A 15 -2.86 3.13 -19.38
N HIS A 16 -2.05 2.96 -20.40
CA HIS A 16 -2.38 2.13 -21.56
C HIS A 16 -1.18 1.26 -21.89
N GLN A 17 -1.36 -0.04 -21.82
CA GLN A 17 -0.32 -1.03 -22.06
C GLN A 17 -0.72 -1.99 -23.20
N GLY A 18 0.25 -2.34 -24.04
CA GLY A 18 0.14 -3.39 -25.02
C GLY A 18 1.29 -4.38 -24.85
N ILE A 19 0.97 -5.66 -24.73
CA ILE A 19 1.94 -6.70 -24.42
C ILE A 19 1.70 -7.90 -25.33
N ASP A 20 2.75 -8.31 -26.04
CA ASP A 20 2.80 -9.61 -26.70
C ASP A 20 3.09 -10.66 -25.61
N GLN A 21 2.03 -11.37 -25.18
CA GLN A 21 2.13 -12.34 -24.08
C GLN A 21 2.40 -13.77 -24.56
N ASP A 22 2.41 -14.04 -25.85
CA ASP A 22 2.71 -15.39 -26.33
C ASP A 22 4.20 -15.70 -26.36
N PHE A 23 5.05 -14.66 -26.23
CA PHE A 23 6.52 -14.75 -26.16
C PHE A 23 7.13 -15.61 -27.28
N SER A 24 6.49 -15.70 -28.43
CA SER A 24 6.90 -16.48 -29.58
C SER A 24 7.06 -15.59 -30.82
N PRO A 25 7.80 -16.03 -31.86
CA PRO A 25 7.85 -15.29 -33.13
C PRO A 25 6.55 -15.38 -33.96
N ARG A 26 5.52 -16.03 -33.45
CA ARG A 26 4.22 -16.16 -34.10
C ARG A 26 3.23 -15.21 -33.44
N SER A 27 2.42 -14.52 -34.21
CA SER A 27 1.32 -13.71 -33.68
C SER A 27 0.15 -14.63 -33.28
N ILE A 28 0.09 -15.05 -32.04
CA ILE A 28 -0.97 -15.92 -31.50
C ILE A 28 -2.04 -15.08 -30.81
N TYR A 29 -1.66 -14.20 -29.87
CA TYR A 29 -2.55 -13.23 -29.23
C TYR A 29 -1.78 -12.03 -28.68
N PHE A 30 -2.50 -10.92 -28.52
CA PHE A 30 -1.95 -9.69 -27.97
C PHE A 30 -2.85 -9.18 -26.85
N ALA A 31 -2.26 -8.81 -25.71
CA ALA A 31 -2.98 -8.25 -24.58
C ALA A 31 -2.89 -6.73 -24.58
N ARG A 32 -4.04 -6.07 -24.43
CA ARG A 32 -4.15 -4.63 -24.19
C ARG A 32 -4.78 -4.41 -22.84
N GLN A 33 -4.25 -3.48 -22.07
CA GLN A 33 -4.78 -3.07 -20.79
C GLN A 33 -4.93 -1.55 -20.75
N ASP A 34 -6.12 -1.11 -20.44
CA ASP A 34 -6.48 0.29 -20.22
C ASP A 34 -6.90 0.46 -18.76
N MET A 35 -6.16 1.25 -17.99
CA MET A 35 -6.43 1.49 -16.58
C MET A 35 -6.61 2.98 -16.33
N LYS A 36 -7.64 3.34 -15.57
CA LYS A 36 -7.85 4.68 -15.04
C LYS A 36 -8.00 4.58 -13.53
N GLN A 37 -7.27 5.39 -12.80
CA GLN A 37 -7.34 5.47 -11.36
C GLN A 37 -7.57 6.90 -10.93
N LYS A 38 -8.48 7.08 -9.98
CA LYS A 38 -8.70 8.32 -9.24
C LYS A 38 -8.56 8.00 -7.76
N MET A 39 -7.83 8.83 -7.04
CA MET A 39 -7.66 8.69 -5.59
C MET A 39 -7.76 10.05 -4.94
N PHE A 40 -8.49 10.12 -3.84
CA PHE A 40 -8.53 11.25 -2.92
C PHE A 40 -8.13 10.75 -1.55
N SER A 41 -7.31 11.52 -0.84
CA SER A 41 -6.93 11.20 0.54
C SER A 41 -6.78 12.45 1.38
N GLU A 42 -7.07 12.31 2.68
CA GLU A 42 -6.88 13.32 3.70
C GLU A 42 -6.17 12.72 4.90
N GLU A 43 -5.16 13.42 5.39
CA GLU A 43 -4.42 13.07 6.60
C GLU A 43 -4.43 14.24 7.57
N LEU A 44 -4.88 14.00 8.79
CA LEU A 44 -4.86 14.95 9.89
C LEU A 44 -3.91 14.46 10.99
N ASN A 45 -2.94 15.30 11.34
CA ASN A 45 -1.96 15.03 12.39
C ASN A 45 -1.98 16.10 13.47
N ILE A 46 -2.00 15.67 14.72
CA ILE A 46 -1.82 16.53 15.90
C ILE A 46 -0.61 16.01 16.66
N LYS A 47 0.40 16.84 16.85
CA LYS A 47 1.63 16.45 17.55
C LYS A 47 2.06 17.46 18.61
N SER A 48 2.72 16.98 19.65
CA SER A 48 3.33 17.83 20.66
C SER A 48 4.44 18.70 20.08
N THR A 49 4.51 19.96 20.52
CA THR A 49 5.58 20.92 20.19
C THR A 49 6.31 21.44 21.42
N THR A 50 5.86 21.08 22.61
CA THR A 50 6.50 21.46 23.86
C THR A 50 7.85 20.76 23.98
N PRO A 51 8.95 21.49 24.22
CA PRO A 51 10.23 20.87 24.57
C PRO A 51 10.09 20.00 25.80
N GLY A 52 10.64 18.79 25.76
CA GLY A 52 10.57 17.86 26.88
C GLY A 52 10.93 16.44 26.46
N ARG A 53 11.01 15.56 27.45
CA ARG A 53 11.38 14.15 27.25
C ARG A 53 10.25 13.32 26.62
N TYR A 54 9.00 13.78 26.71
CA TYR A 54 7.83 13.09 26.17
C TYR A 54 7.30 13.82 24.94
N LYS A 55 7.23 13.08 23.83
CA LYS A 55 6.70 13.54 22.54
C LYS A 55 5.60 12.60 22.10
N TRP A 56 4.54 13.15 21.54
CA TRP A 56 3.42 12.36 21.05
C TRP A 56 2.88 12.88 19.74
N LEU A 57 2.25 11.98 19.00
CA LEU A 57 1.54 12.25 17.76
C LEU A 57 0.27 11.41 17.74
N PHE A 58 -0.84 12.04 17.38
CA PHE A 58 -2.09 11.38 16.97
C PHE A 58 -2.37 11.73 15.52
N GLY A 59 -2.82 10.74 14.75
CA GLY A 59 -3.20 10.96 13.37
C GLY A 59 -4.45 10.20 12.98
N ALA A 60 -5.16 10.77 12.01
CA ALA A 60 -6.26 10.16 11.30
C ALA A 60 -5.99 10.26 9.80
N PHE A 61 -6.29 9.21 9.07
CA PHE A 61 -6.15 9.13 7.62
C PHE A 61 -7.41 8.55 7.01
N GLY A 62 -7.85 9.10 5.89
CA GLY A 62 -8.94 8.57 5.11
C GLY A 62 -8.60 8.63 3.63
N PHE A 63 -9.07 7.66 2.86
CA PHE A 63 -8.94 7.67 1.41
C PHE A 63 -10.17 7.10 0.73
N TRP A 64 -10.35 7.53 -0.50
CA TRP A 64 -11.21 6.92 -1.49
C TRP A 64 -10.42 6.73 -2.78
N GLN A 65 -10.61 5.59 -3.44
CA GLN A 65 -9.98 5.23 -4.70
C GLN A 65 -11.01 4.57 -5.61
N GLY A 66 -11.00 4.91 -6.89
CA GLY A 66 -11.72 4.18 -7.94
C GLY A 66 -10.73 3.74 -9.01
N ILE A 67 -10.79 2.48 -9.40
CA ILE A 67 -9.97 1.91 -10.48
C ILE A 67 -10.90 1.26 -11.50
N ASP A 68 -10.90 1.82 -12.70
CA ASP A 68 -11.49 1.21 -13.90
C ASP A 68 -10.37 0.54 -14.70
N ASN A 69 -10.45 -0.76 -14.90
CA ASN A 69 -9.46 -1.51 -15.66
C ASN A 69 -10.13 -2.39 -16.70
N THR A 70 -9.69 -2.25 -17.94
CA THR A 70 -10.16 -3.06 -19.07
C THR A 70 -8.99 -3.87 -19.63
N VAL A 71 -9.14 -5.18 -19.71
CA VAL A 71 -8.17 -6.08 -20.31
C VAL A 71 -8.78 -6.73 -21.54
N THR A 72 -8.17 -6.51 -22.71
CA THR A 72 -8.58 -7.09 -23.99
C THR A 72 -7.49 -8.05 -24.46
N LEU A 73 -7.90 -9.26 -24.86
CA LEU A 73 -7.03 -10.22 -25.51
C LEU A 73 -7.53 -10.40 -26.96
N ASP A 74 -6.72 -9.95 -27.91
CA ASP A 74 -6.95 -10.14 -29.34
C ASP A 74 -6.30 -11.44 -29.79
N TYR A 75 -7.08 -12.42 -30.22
CA TYR A 75 -6.57 -13.70 -30.68
C TYR A 75 -6.45 -13.68 -32.21
N PHE A 76 -5.23 -13.73 -32.74
CA PHE A 76 -4.96 -13.70 -34.17
C PHE A 76 -5.21 -15.03 -34.88
N THR A 77 -5.29 -16.12 -34.11
CA THR A 77 -5.56 -17.47 -34.64
C THR A 77 -7.03 -17.90 -34.52
N LYS A 78 -7.87 -17.01 -34.00
CA LYS A 78 -9.30 -17.25 -33.74
C LYS A 78 -10.10 -16.02 -34.18
N ASP A 79 -11.33 -16.22 -34.56
CA ASP A 79 -12.22 -15.14 -35.03
C ASP A 79 -12.95 -14.47 -33.84
N TYR A 80 -12.22 -14.23 -32.72
CA TYR A 80 -12.75 -13.50 -31.58
C TYR A 80 -11.68 -12.83 -30.74
N ALA A 81 -12.09 -11.82 -30.00
CA ALA A 81 -11.36 -11.23 -28.90
C ALA A 81 -12.10 -11.47 -27.58
N THR A 82 -11.42 -11.30 -26.46
CA THR A 82 -12.06 -11.29 -25.15
C THR A 82 -11.82 -9.98 -24.45
N ARG A 83 -12.83 -9.46 -23.74
CA ARG A 83 -12.75 -8.22 -22.98
C ARG A 83 -13.24 -8.42 -21.55
N LYS A 84 -12.39 -8.14 -20.59
CA LYS A 84 -12.68 -8.17 -19.16
C LYS A 84 -12.67 -6.74 -18.62
N LEU A 85 -13.72 -6.37 -17.92
CA LEU A 85 -13.86 -5.07 -17.27
C LEU A 85 -13.88 -5.28 -15.77
N TYR A 86 -13.14 -4.44 -15.06
CA TYR A 86 -13.05 -4.42 -13.61
C TYR A 86 -13.31 -2.98 -13.13
N ASP A 87 -14.35 -2.78 -12.34
CA ASP A 87 -14.58 -1.55 -11.58
C ASP A 87 -14.33 -1.86 -10.12
N THR A 88 -13.26 -1.27 -9.58
CA THR A 88 -12.76 -1.62 -8.24
C THR A 88 -12.65 -0.37 -7.36
N PRO A 89 -13.79 0.10 -6.80
CA PRO A 89 -13.77 1.15 -5.80
C PRO A 89 -13.28 0.61 -4.44
N ALA A 90 -12.50 1.44 -3.74
CA ALA A 90 -12.03 1.18 -2.39
C ALA A 90 -12.11 2.46 -1.55
N TYR A 91 -12.37 2.32 -0.26
CA TYR A 91 -12.24 3.38 0.72
C TYR A 91 -11.75 2.83 2.05
N GLY A 92 -11.05 3.65 2.79
CA GLY A 92 -10.53 3.24 4.07
C GLY A 92 -10.28 4.40 5.02
N VAL A 93 -10.18 4.05 6.29
CA VAL A 93 -9.82 4.98 7.37
C VAL A 93 -8.78 4.34 8.26
N ALA A 94 -7.90 5.16 8.80
CA ALA A 94 -6.93 4.72 9.78
C ALA A 94 -6.79 5.73 10.92
N PHE A 95 -6.53 5.21 12.11
CA PHE A 95 -6.19 6.00 13.29
C PHE A 95 -4.88 5.50 13.87
N TYR A 96 -4.01 6.42 14.24
CA TYR A 96 -2.71 6.04 14.77
C TYR A 96 -2.23 6.98 15.86
N HIS A 97 -1.43 6.40 16.73
CA HIS A 97 -0.76 7.11 17.81
C HIS A 97 0.68 6.68 17.90
N GLN A 98 1.56 7.62 18.20
CA GLN A 98 2.95 7.37 18.53
C GLN A 98 3.35 8.19 19.74
N SER A 99 4.02 7.56 20.70
CA SER A 99 4.68 8.19 21.83
C SER A 99 6.17 7.92 21.79
N THR A 100 6.97 8.92 22.09
CA THR A 100 8.42 8.80 22.28
C THR A 100 8.80 9.38 23.62
N ILE A 101 9.60 8.63 24.39
CA ILE A 101 10.16 9.07 25.65
C ILE A 101 11.69 9.12 25.47
N ASP A 102 12.24 10.31 25.49
CA ASP A 102 13.68 10.54 25.44
C ASP A 102 14.28 10.39 26.84
N ASP A 103 15.54 9.98 26.93
CA ASP A 103 16.31 9.78 28.17
C ASP A 103 15.57 8.88 29.19
N LEU A 104 15.01 7.76 28.73
CA LEU A 104 14.09 6.92 29.51
C LEU A 104 14.71 6.41 30.82
N LEU A 105 15.87 5.78 30.79
CA LEU A 105 16.61 5.25 31.94
C LEU A 105 17.98 5.91 32.09
N THR A 106 18.56 6.32 30.99
CA THR A 106 19.84 7.00 30.90
C THR A 106 19.80 8.03 29.80
N ARG A 107 20.68 9.02 29.87
CA ARG A 107 20.79 10.06 28.86
C ARG A 107 21.12 9.46 27.49
N GLY A 108 20.40 9.85 26.46
CA GLY A 108 20.55 9.36 25.10
C GLY A 108 19.72 8.12 24.74
N LEU A 109 19.08 7.45 25.72
CA LEU A 109 18.20 6.31 25.47
C LEU A 109 16.77 6.77 25.23
N SER A 110 16.23 6.51 24.04
CA SER A 110 14.85 6.86 23.67
C SER A 110 14.05 5.60 23.36
N LEU A 111 12.81 5.57 23.85
CA LEU A 111 11.83 4.53 23.53
C LEU A 111 10.68 5.15 22.76
N THR A 112 10.37 4.57 21.60
CA THR A 112 9.18 4.91 20.80
C THR A 112 8.23 3.73 20.79
N PHE A 113 6.97 4.00 21.07
CA PHE A 113 5.85 3.09 20.89
C PHE A 113 4.84 3.69 19.92
N GLY A 114 4.38 2.90 18.97
CA GLY A 114 3.35 3.28 18.01
C GLY A 114 2.32 2.19 17.82
N ILE A 115 1.10 2.59 17.52
CA ILE A 115 0.00 1.71 17.17
C ILE A 115 -0.83 2.38 16.07
N ARG A 116 -1.25 1.59 15.09
CA ARG A 116 -2.15 2.04 14.03
C ARG A 116 -3.23 0.98 13.83
N TYR A 117 -4.45 1.45 13.70
CA TYR A 117 -5.61 0.67 13.29
C TYR A 117 -6.03 1.12 11.89
N ASP A 118 -6.20 0.19 10.97
CA ASP A 118 -6.67 0.40 9.62
C ASP A 118 -7.98 -0.36 9.40
N TYR A 119 -8.91 0.28 8.71
CA TYR A 119 -10.11 -0.33 8.16
C TYR A 119 -10.22 0.03 6.68
N GLU A 120 -10.47 -0.97 5.84
CA GLU A 120 -10.64 -0.81 4.41
C GLU A 120 -11.80 -1.65 3.91
N HIS A 121 -12.56 -1.08 3.00
CA HIS A 121 -13.60 -1.75 2.23
C HIS A 121 -13.29 -1.57 0.74
N THR A 122 -13.33 -2.67 0.00
CA THR A 122 -13.19 -2.67 -1.47
C THR A 122 -14.25 -3.55 -2.09
N SER A 123 -14.68 -3.21 -3.29
CA SER A 123 -15.54 -4.05 -4.12
C SER A 123 -14.93 -4.21 -5.51
N ASN A 124 -15.41 -5.18 -6.25
CA ASN A 124 -15.06 -5.40 -7.64
C ASN A 124 -16.30 -5.83 -8.40
N ASP A 125 -16.70 -5.02 -9.37
CA ASP A 125 -17.73 -5.36 -10.34
C ASP A 125 -17.01 -5.84 -11.60
N PHE A 126 -17.23 -7.11 -11.94
CA PHE A 126 -16.54 -7.80 -13.02
C PHE A 126 -17.50 -8.16 -14.14
N LEU A 127 -17.11 -7.86 -15.39
CA LEU A 127 -17.81 -8.26 -16.61
C LEU A 127 -16.80 -8.89 -17.57
N PHE A 128 -17.21 -9.99 -18.18
CA PHE A 128 -16.42 -10.71 -19.17
C PHE A 128 -17.21 -10.90 -20.45
N TYR A 129 -16.66 -10.45 -21.56
CA TYR A 129 -17.26 -10.52 -22.89
C TYR A 129 -16.37 -11.28 -23.86
N LYS A 130 -17.01 -12.04 -24.75
CA LYS A 130 -16.44 -12.55 -25.99
C LYS A 130 -16.92 -11.67 -27.14
N GLU A 131 -16.00 -11.15 -27.92
CA GLU A 131 -16.29 -10.25 -29.05
C GLU A 131 -15.98 -10.94 -30.38
N THR A 132 -16.92 -10.95 -31.28
CA THR A 132 -16.83 -11.52 -32.65
C THR A 132 -17.36 -10.49 -33.64
N ASP A 133 -17.18 -10.72 -34.94
CA ASP A 133 -17.78 -9.88 -36.00
C ASP A 133 -19.32 -9.82 -35.91
N GLY A 134 -19.95 -10.84 -35.33
CA GLY A 134 -21.40 -10.91 -35.10
C GLY A 134 -21.91 -10.16 -33.86
N GLY A 135 -21.03 -9.63 -33.02
CA GLY A 135 -21.40 -8.88 -31.83
C GLY A 135 -20.65 -9.32 -30.57
N SER A 136 -21.11 -8.83 -29.42
CA SER A 136 -20.54 -9.07 -28.11
C SER A 136 -21.45 -9.97 -27.27
N GLU A 137 -20.91 -11.06 -26.72
CA GLU A 137 -21.61 -12.01 -25.87
C GLU A 137 -21.03 -11.92 -24.47
N GLN A 138 -21.89 -11.72 -23.44
CA GLN A 138 -21.47 -11.73 -22.06
C GLN A 138 -21.27 -13.17 -21.59
N MET A 139 -20.05 -13.50 -21.19
CA MET A 139 -19.64 -14.83 -20.76
C MET A 139 -19.76 -15.03 -19.26
N ASP A 140 -19.44 -13.98 -18.47
CA ASP A 140 -19.49 -14.01 -17.01
C ASP A 140 -19.72 -12.61 -16.44
N ALA A 141 -20.33 -12.54 -15.25
CA ALA A 141 -20.49 -11.31 -14.49
C ALA A 141 -20.64 -11.67 -13.00
N PHE A 142 -19.93 -10.96 -12.15
CA PHE A 142 -20.12 -11.09 -10.71
C PHE A 142 -19.70 -9.81 -10.00
N ASP A 143 -20.23 -9.61 -8.79
CA ASP A 143 -19.75 -8.65 -7.82
C ASP A 143 -19.10 -9.35 -6.63
N SER A 144 -18.09 -8.72 -6.08
CA SER A 144 -17.40 -9.19 -4.87
C SER A 144 -17.10 -8.02 -3.94
N ARG A 145 -17.19 -8.25 -2.64
CA ARG A 145 -16.94 -7.22 -1.61
C ARG A 145 -16.06 -7.77 -0.52
N LEU A 146 -15.02 -7.02 -0.18
CA LEU A 146 -14.06 -7.40 0.86
C LEU A 146 -13.97 -6.28 1.91
N LYS A 147 -13.75 -6.70 3.15
CA LYS A 147 -13.52 -5.80 4.29
C LYS A 147 -12.30 -6.28 5.04
N PHE A 148 -11.45 -5.35 5.39
CA PHE A 148 -10.22 -5.63 6.11
C PHE A 148 -10.13 -4.73 7.32
N SER A 149 -9.62 -5.26 8.42
CA SER A 149 -9.22 -4.47 9.57
C SER A 149 -7.94 -5.03 10.17
N GLN A 150 -7.04 -4.16 10.59
CA GLN A 150 -5.75 -4.58 11.10
C GLN A 150 -5.21 -3.59 12.13
N VAL A 151 -4.48 -4.15 13.11
CA VAL A 151 -3.69 -3.39 14.07
C VAL A 151 -2.21 -3.66 13.78
N THR A 152 -1.44 -2.59 13.61
CA THR A 152 -0.01 -2.64 13.32
C THR A 152 0.78 -1.90 14.42
N PRO A 153 1.30 -2.63 15.43
CA PRO A 153 2.15 -2.07 16.47
C PRO A 153 3.57 -1.84 15.97
N LYS A 154 4.25 -0.87 16.61
CA LYS A 154 5.67 -0.54 16.45
C LYS A 154 6.30 -0.30 17.80
N ILE A 155 7.48 -0.86 18.02
CA ILE A 155 8.35 -0.52 19.14
C ILE A 155 9.73 -0.22 18.56
N ALA A 156 10.36 0.88 19.02
CA ALA A 156 11.71 1.23 18.63
C ALA A 156 12.50 1.70 19.88
N LEU A 157 13.68 1.17 20.03
CA LEU A 157 14.66 1.59 21.02
C LEU A 157 15.84 2.21 20.31
N GLN A 158 16.28 3.39 20.75
CA GLN A 158 17.38 4.12 20.15
C GLN A 158 18.32 4.60 21.28
N TYR A 159 19.61 4.45 21.08
CA TYR A 159 20.63 5.00 21.97
C TYR A 159 21.60 5.92 21.21
N MET A 160 21.57 7.19 21.58
CA MET A 160 22.50 8.22 21.08
C MET A 160 23.72 8.27 21.99
N PHE A 161 24.91 8.03 21.44
CA PHE A 161 26.15 8.12 22.19
C PHE A 161 26.49 9.60 22.52
N PRO A 162 27.07 9.88 23.70
CA PRO A 162 27.47 11.25 24.05
C PRO A 162 28.52 11.85 23.12
N SER A 163 29.36 11.02 22.52
CA SER A 163 30.40 11.46 21.57
C SER A 163 29.85 11.73 20.18
N THR A 164 29.36 10.72 19.54
CA THR A 164 28.70 10.76 18.22
C THR A 164 28.20 9.36 17.89
N GLY A 165 27.18 9.28 17.05
CA GLY A 165 26.65 8.00 16.59
C GLY A 165 25.45 7.50 17.37
N MET A 166 24.84 6.42 16.87
CA MET A 166 23.57 5.91 17.32
C MET A 166 23.49 4.41 17.09
N LEU A 167 22.90 3.70 18.06
CA LEU A 167 22.39 2.35 17.88
C LEU A 167 20.87 2.38 17.91
N TYR A 168 20.22 1.52 17.15
CA TYR A 168 18.78 1.36 17.22
C TYR A 168 18.34 -0.08 16.99
N ALA A 169 17.20 -0.39 17.56
CA ALA A 169 16.49 -1.64 17.30
C ALA A 169 15.01 -1.34 17.14
N THR A 170 14.37 -1.93 16.13
CA THR A 170 12.93 -1.77 15.87
C THR A 170 12.24 -3.10 15.68
N VAL A 171 10.99 -3.17 16.16
CA VAL A 171 10.07 -4.26 15.89
C VAL A 171 8.78 -3.62 15.37
N THR A 172 8.39 -4.00 14.16
CA THR A 172 7.18 -3.48 13.52
C THR A 172 6.38 -4.58 12.87
N LYS A 173 5.05 -4.50 12.98
CA LYS A 173 4.15 -5.35 12.21
C LYS A 173 3.78 -4.64 10.92
N GLY A 174 4.05 -5.28 9.77
CA GLY A 174 3.62 -4.86 8.46
C GLY A 174 2.30 -5.53 8.06
N TYR A 175 1.58 -4.91 7.13
CA TYR A 175 0.30 -5.38 6.63
C TYR A 175 0.12 -4.98 5.17
N LYS A 176 -0.43 -5.91 4.39
CA LYS A 176 -0.91 -5.69 3.03
C LYS A 176 -2.35 -6.18 2.94
N THR A 177 -3.25 -5.38 2.45
CA THR A 177 -4.66 -5.76 2.25
C THR A 177 -4.77 -6.94 1.29
N GLY A 178 -5.81 -7.73 1.45
CA GLY A 178 -6.25 -8.66 0.43
C GLY A 178 -6.83 -7.92 -0.79
N GLY A 179 -7.32 -8.65 -1.75
CA GLY A 179 -7.85 -8.03 -2.97
C GLY A 179 -8.42 -9.05 -3.95
N PHE A 180 -8.53 -8.63 -5.19
CA PHE A 180 -9.10 -9.40 -6.28
C PHE A 180 -8.03 -9.80 -7.28
N ASN A 181 -8.09 -11.06 -7.73
CA ASN A 181 -7.24 -11.55 -8.81
C ASN A 181 -7.82 -11.14 -10.17
N THR A 182 -6.99 -10.68 -11.07
CA THR A 182 -7.37 -10.34 -12.45
C THR A 182 -7.39 -11.55 -13.39
N SER A 183 -6.87 -12.70 -12.93
CA SER A 183 -6.91 -13.97 -13.65
C SER A 183 -7.24 -15.07 -12.66
N PHE A 184 -8.26 -15.85 -12.95
CA PHE A 184 -8.73 -16.96 -12.11
C PHE A 184 -9.44 -17.98 -12.98
N ASP A 185 -9.32 -19.25 -12.62
CA ASP A 185 -10.02 -20.35 -13.28
C ASP A 185 -11.22 -20.84 -12.44
N ARG A 186 -11.16 -20.66 -11.12
CA ARG A 186 -12.18 -21.10 -10.16
C ARG A 186 -12.68 -19.90 -9.35
N GLU A 187 -13.90 -20.00 -8.87
CA GLU A 187 -14.52 -18.95 -8.07
C GLU A 187 -13.73 -18.64 -6.77
N GLU A 188 -13.17 -19.65 -6.13
CA GLU A 188 -12.36 -19.51 -4.92
C GLU A 188 -11.06 -18.72 -5.15
N ASP A 189 -10.56 -18.66 -6.40
CA ASP A 189 -9.36 -17.93 -6.79
C ASP A 189 -9.63 -16.47 -7.17
N ARG A 190 -10.88 -16.00 -7.11
CA ARG A 190 -11.26 -14.60 -7.41
C ARG A 190 -10.65 -13.59 -6.44
N THR A 191 -10.32 -14.03 -5.22
CA THR A 191 -9.80 -13.15 -4.17
C THR A 191 -8.56 -13.74 -3.51
N PHE A 192 -7.72 -12.87 -2.94
CA PHE A 192 -6.60 -13.28 -2.10
C PHE A 192 -6.68 -12.65 -0.71
N ARG A 193 -6.10 -13.33 0.27
CA ARG A 193 -6.16 -12.94 1.68
C ARG A 193 -5.14 -11.84 1.99
N PRO A 194 -5.38 -11.05 3.06
CA PRO A 194 -4.36 -10.14 3.59
C PRO A 194 -3.10 -10.88 4.03
N GLU A 195 -1.98 -10.19 3.89
CA GLU A 195 -0.68 -10.65 4.35
C GLU A 195 -0.20 -9.80 5.52
N THR A 196 0.46 -10.42 6.48
CA THR A 196 1.11 -9.73 7.60
C THR A 196 2.55 -10.18 7.74
N SER A 197 3.42 -9.25 8.12
CA SER A 197 4.83 -9.51 8.37
C SER A 197 5.27 -8.90 9.70
N TRP A 198 6.25 -9.51 10.36
CA TRP A 198 6.98 -8.91 11.45
C TRP A 198 8.39 -8.58 10.96
N ASN A 199 8.76 -7.33 11.12
CA ASN A 199 10.07 -6.84 10.76
C ASN A 199 10.86 -6.56 12.05
N TYR A 200 12.06 -7.12 12.12
CA TYR A 200 13.02 -6.91 13.19
C TYR A 200 14.25 -6.26 12.55
N GLU A 201 14.60 -5.08 13.00
CA GLU A 201 15.73 -4.34 12.46
C GLU A 201 16.64 -3.93 13.62
N PHE A 202 17.94 -4.08 13.43
CA PHE A 202 18.97 -3.58 14.29
C PHE A 202 20.00 -2.84 13.46
N GLY A 203 20.40 -1.64 13.89
CA GLY A 203 21.34 -0.86 13.11
C GLY A 203 22.20 0.06 13.97
N ALA A 204 23.29 0.49 13.36
CA ALA A 204 24.24 1.44 13.91
C ALA A 204 24.53 2.53 12.88
N LYS A 205 24.62 3.77 13.33
CA LYS A 205 25.05 4.92 12.51
C LYS A 205 26.17 5.64 13.23
N HIS A 206 27.26 5.90 12.53
CA HIS A 206 28.39 6.62 13.12
C HIS A 206 29.05 7.54 12.08
N PRO A 207 29.16 8.85 12.40
CA PRO A 207 29.96 9.76 11.62
C PRO A 207 31.44 9.61 11.97
N PHE A 208 32.29 9.64 10.95
CA PHE A 208 33.75 9.59 11.05
C PHE A 208 34.36 10.85 10.42
N LEU A 209 35.64 11.10 10.69
CA LEU A 209 36.42 12.18 10.06
C LEU A 209 35.75 13.56 10.16
N ASP A 210 35.33 13.95 11.36
CA ASP A 210 34.64 15.23 11.61
C ASP A 210 33.40 15.41 10.73
N ASN A 211 32.54 14.39 10.65
CA ASN A 211 31.31 14.33 9.83
C ASN A 211 31.55 14.31 8.31
N ARG A 212 32.75 14.06 7.83
CA ARG A 212 33.04 13.94 6.40
C ARG A 212 32.67 12.56 5.83
N LEU A 213 32.61 11.53 6.70
CA LEU A 213 32.21 10.19 6.34
C LEU A 213 31.13 9.71 7.30
N ASN A 214 29.98 9.30 6.78
CA ASN A 214 28.92 8.67 7.56
C ASN A 214 28.83 7.19 7.18
N ALA A 215 28.97 6.31 8.17
CA ALA A 215 28.77 4.89 8.03
C ALA A 215 27.44 4.47 8.66
N GLU A 216 26.68 3.68 7.97
CA GLU A 216 25.44 3.08 8.45
C GLU A 216 25.49 1.58 8.18
N PHE A 217 25.10 0.80 9.19
CA PHE A 217 24.97 -0.65 9.13
C PHE A 217 23.59 -1.03 9.67
N CYS A 218 22.85 -1.84 8.95
CA CYS A 218 21.57 -2.44 9.34
C CYS A 218 21.40 -3.86 8.76
#